data_043a134dfcb4f0b82f4602b53eab3792
#
_entry.id   043a134dfcb4f0b82f4602b53eab3792
#
_cell.length_a   1.000
_cell.length_b   1.000
_cell.length_c   1.000
_cell.angle_alpha   90.00
_cell.angle_beta   90.00
_cell.angle_gamma   90.00
#
_symmetry.space_group_name_H-M   'P 1'
#
loop_
_entity.id
_entity.type
_entity.pdbx_description
1 polymer ?
#
loop_
_entity_poly.entity_id
_entity_poly.type
_entity_poly.pdbx_seq_one_letter_code
_entity_poly.pdbx_strand_id
1 'polypeptide(L)' 'MKIEYDPTRDLLYVWFAQEDTIAARTETVAPGVHADFDAKRKLIGLEVLDASEVLGRKVEFEMELPVAQVEAVARAA' A
#
# COMPACT_ATOMS: atom_id res chain seq x y z
N MET A 1 -7.09 0.54 4.41
CA MET A 1 -5.88 0.95 3.66
C MET A 1 -5.67 2.44 3.83
N LYS A 2 -4.44 2.84 3.98
CA LYS A 2 -4.10 4.25 4.13
C LYS A 2 -2.91 4.55 3.23
N ILE A 3 -2.93 5.71 2.59
CA ILE A 3 -1.84 6.15 1.71
C ILE A 3 -1.33 7.48 2.22
N GLU A 4 -0.03 7.57 2.44
CA GLU A 4 0.61 8.79 2.89
C GLU A 4 1.71 9.17 1.94
N TYR A 5 1.83 10.45 1.66
CA TYR A 5 2.92 10.98 0.85
C TYR A 5 3.61 12.10 1.61
N ASP A 6 4.92 11.99 1.71
CA ASP A 6 5.77 13.00 2.34
C ASP A 6 6.48 13.76 1.23
N PRO A 7 6.05 14.98 0.91
CA PRO A 7 6.67 15.73 -0.19
C PRO A 7 8.10 16.17 0.11
N THR A 8 8.46 16.28 1.37
CA THR A 8 9.82 16.70 1.73
C THR A 8 10.82 15.60 1.37
N ARG A 9 10.43 14.35 1.59
CA ARG A 9 11.30 13.21 1.32
C ARG A 9 10.97 12.53 0.01
N ASP A 10 9.91 12.95 -0.65
CA ASP A 10 9.40 12.31 -1.87
C ASP A 10 9.19 10.82 -1.61
N LEU A 11 8.50 10.53 -0.52
CA LEU A 11 8.30 9.16 -0.05
C LEU A 11 6.82 8.87 0.05
N LEU A 12 6.40 7.78 -0.58
CA LEU A 12 5.02 7.33 -0.51
C LEU A 12 4.97 6.05 0.28
N TYR A 13 4.00 5.94 1.19
CA TYR A 13 3.79 4.70 1.92
C TYR A 13 2.32 4.30 1.82
N VAL A 14 2.08 3.02 1.54
CA VAL A 14 0.74 2.45 1.46
C VAL A 14 0.60 1.43 2.57
N TRP A 15 -0.38 1.65 3.44
CA TRP A 15 -0.64 0.76 4.56
C TRP A 15 -1.78 -0.18 4.20
N PHE A 16 -1.56 -1.47 4.23
CA PHE A 16 -2.60 -2.46 4.03
C PHE A 16 -3.13 -3.00 5.34
N ALA A 17 -2.35 -2.84 6.40
CA ALA A 17 -2.73 -3.23 7.75
C ALA A 17 -2.79 -1.98 8.60
N GLN A 18 -3.05 -2.14 9.88
CA GLN A 18 -3.05 -1.00 10.79
C GLN A 18 -1.64 -0.46 10.95
N GLU A 19 -1.54 0.83 11.17
CA GLU A 19 -0.24 1.51 11.18
C GLU A 19 0.70 1.02 12.26
N ASP A 20 0.16 0.46 13.33
CA ASP A 20 0.99 -0.04 14.41
C ASP A 20 1.42 -1.49 14.19
N THR A 21 1.08 -2.08 13.06
CA THR A 21 1.50 -3.44 12.78
C THR A 21 3.01 -3.47 12.52
N ILE A 22 3.69 -4.38 13.19
CA ILE A 22 5.15 -4.45 13.11
C ILE A 22 5.57 -5.32 11.95
N ALA A 23 6.46 -4.80 11.12
CA ALA A 23 7.02 -5.56 10.02
C ALA A 23 8.04 -6.56 10.55
N ALA A 24 7.91 -7.81 10.16
CA ALA A 24 8.89 -8.83 10.49
C ALA A 24 9.95 -8.93 9.40
N ARG A 25 9.62 -8.51 8.19
CA ARG A 25 10.54 -8.60 7.06
C ARG A 25 10.20 -7.53 6.03
N THR A 26 11.24 -6.99 5.41
CA THR A 26 11.09 -6.03 4.31
C THR A 26 11.85 -6.59 3.12
N GLU A 27 11.22 -6.57 1.96
CA GLU A 27 11.84 -7.03 0.73
C GLU A 27 11.81 -5.92 -0.30
N THR A 28 12.90 -5.76 -1.04
CA THR A 28 12.92 -4.85 -2.18
C THR A 28 12.32 -5.60 -3.37
N VAL A 29 11.18 -5.09 -3.87
CA VAL A 29 10.47 -5.76 -4.96
C VAL A 29 10.76 -5.12 -6.30
N ALA A 30 11.27 -3.89 -6.30
CA ALA A 30 11.68 -3.17 -7.49
C ALA A 30 12.59 -2.04 -7.02
N PRO A 31 13.37 -1.41 -7.91
CA PRO A 31 14.20 -0.28 -7.48
C PRO A 31 13.35 0.80 -6.81
N GLY A 32 13.71 1.13 -5.57
CA GLY A 32 12.99 2.14 -4.81
C GLY A 32 11.67 1.69 -4.21
N VAL A 33 11.28 0.42 -4.40
CA VAL A 33 10.00 -0.08 -3.89
C VAL A 33 10.26 -1.22 -2.92
N HIS A 34 9.81 -1.05 -1.69
CA HIS A 34 10.04 -2.02 -0.62
C HIS A 34 8.70 -2.49 -0.06
N ALA A 35 8.57 -3.78 0.14
CA ALA A 35 7.35 -4.38 0.68
C ALA A 35 7.61 -4.88 2.08
N ASP A 36 6.71 -4.56 3.01
CA ASP A 36 6.78 -5.00 4.39
C ASP A 36 5.81 -6.14 4.62
N PHE A 37 6.28 -7.16 5.32
CA PHE A 37 5.49 -8.35 5.63
C PHE A 37 5.49 -8.61 7.13
N ASP A 38 4.39 -9.15 7.64
CA ASP A 38 4.34 -9.54 9.04
C ASP A 38 4.96 -10.94 9.23
N ALA A 39 4.93 -11.43 10.47
CA ALA A 39 5.53 -12.72 10.79
C ALA A 39 4.86 -13.89 10.07
N LYS A 40 3.64 -13.70 9.63
CA LYS A 40 2.89 -14.72 8.90
C LYS A 40 2.99 -14.54 7.40
N ARG A 41 3.91 -13.65 6.95
CA ARG A 41 4.17 -13.38 5.54
C ARG A 41 3.02 -12.66 4.85
N LYS A 42 2.19 -11.98 5.61
CA LYS A 42 1.14 -11.19 5.04
C LYS A 42 1.69 -9.81 4.69
N LEU A 43 1.34 -9.29 3.54
CA LEU A 43 1.78 -7.97 3.12
C LEU A 43 1.09 -6.91 3.97
N ILE A 44 1.86 -6.07 4.62
CA ILE A 44 1.30 -5.03 5.48
C ILE A 44 1.53 -3.63 4.94
N GLY A 45 2.47 -3.43 4.03
CA GLY A 45 2.69 -2.10 3.47
C GLY A 45 3.68 -2.09 2.35
N LEU A 46 3.69 -0.97 1.62
CA LEU A 46 4.65 -0.71 0.55
C LEU A 46 5.25 0.67 0.76
N GLU A 47 6.56 0.77 0.62
CA GLU A 47 7.27 2.03 0.68
C GLU A 47 7.86 2.32 -0.69
N VAL A 48 7.63 3.53 -1.21
CA VAL A 48 8.19 3.94 -2.49
C VAL A 48 9.08 5.15 -2.26
N LEU A 49 10.38 4.97 -2.44
CA LEU A 49 11.36 6.04 -2.34
C LEU A 49 11.45 6.76 -3.67
N ASP A 50 11.72 8.05 -3.65
CA ASP A 50 11.78 8.88 -4.85
C ASP A 50 10.50 8.68 -5.65
N ALA A 51 9.36 8.81 -4.98
CA ALA A 51 8.08 8.43 -5.55
C ALA A 51 7.76 9.18 -6.84
N SER A 52 8.14 10.45 -6.95
CA SER A 52 7.85 11.22 -8.15
C SER A 52 8.61 10.67 -9.35
N GLU A 53 9.79 10.07 -9.13
CA GLU A 53 10.53 9.45 -10.23
C GLU A 53 10.02 8.07 -10.54
N VAL A 54 9.71 7.30 -9.50
CA VAL A 54 9.27 5.92 -9.68
C VAL A 54 7.87 5.86 -10.27
N LEU A 55 6.96 6.70 -9.77
CA LEU A 55 5.55 6.64 -10.13
C LEU A 55 5.12 7.72 -11.12
N GLY A 56 5.95 8.73 -11.35
CA GLY A 56 5.58 9.85 -12.18
C GLY A 56 5.00 10.98 -11.36
N ARG A 57 4.61 12.06 -12.05
CA ARG A 57 4.17 13.27 -11.39
C ARG A 57 2.70 13.23 -11.00
N LYS A 58 1.98 12.24 -11.45
CA LYS A 58 0.56 12.10 -11.16
C LYS A 58 0.25 10.65 -10.92
N VAL A 59 -0.46 10.37 -9.82
CA VAL A 59 -0.86 9.02 -9.47
C VAL A 59 -2.37 9.00 -9.42
N GLU A 60 -2.97 8.05 -10.11
CA GLU A 60 -4.40 7.86 -10.12
C GLU A 60 -4.72 6.48 -9.61
N PHE A 61 -5.76 6.38 -8.80
CA PHE A 61 -6.22 5.09 -8.32
C PHE A 61 -7.61 4.82 -8.84
N GLU A 62 -7.80 3.66 -9.42
CA GLU A 62 -9.10 3.23 -9.88
C GLU A 62 -9.27 1.80 -9.41
N MET A 63 -10.35 1.52 -8.67
CA MET A 63 -10.49 0.24 -8.06
C MET A 63 -11.92 -0.20 -8.08
N GLU A 64 -12.16 -1.38 -8.63
CA GLU A 64 -13.46 -2.02 -8.57
C GLU A 64 -13.31 -3.26 -7.72
N LEU A 65 -14.07 -3.34 -6.66
CA LEU A 65 -14.06 -4.52 -5.80
C LEU A 65 -15.27 -5.37 -6.11
N PRO A 66 -15.08 -6.69 -6.16
CA PRO A 66 -16.22 -7.56 -6.38
C PRO A 66 -17.12 -7.53 -5.16
N VAL A 67 -18.23 -6.89 -5.29
CA VAL A 67 -19.11 -6.74 -4.20
C VAL A 67 -20.04 -7.85 -4.07
N ALA A 68 -20.08 -8.62 -4.82
CA ALA A 68 -20.92 -9.62 -4.81
C ALA A 68 -21.06 -10.31 -3.85
N GLN A 69 -21.22 -10.60 -3.73
CA GLN A 69 -21.47 -11.43 -3.05
C GLN A 69 -21.82 -10.97 -1.93
N VAL A 70 -21.90 -10.27 -1.55
CA VAL A 70 -22.17 -9.82 -0.48
C VAL A 70 -23.25 -9.49 -0.09
N GLU A 71 -23.57 -9.91 -0.36
CA GLU A 71 -24.47 -9.63 -0.21
C GLU A 71 -24.86 -9.15 0.15
N ALA A 72 -24.62 -9.31 0.08
CA ALA A 72 -24.85 -8.77 0.22
C ALA A 72 -24.81 -8.13 0.64
N VAL A 73 -24.34 -7.91 0.56
CA VAL A 73 -24.15 -7.24 0.74
C VAL A 73 -24.21 -6.44 1.00
N ALA A 74 -24.20 -6.37 1.14
CA ALA A 74 -24.20 -5.65 1.20
C ALA A 74 -23.94 -4.99 1.42
N ARG A 75 -23.39 -4.69 1.41
CA ARG A 75 -23.01 -4.09 1.42
C ARG A 75 -22.30 -3.44 1.35
N ALA A 76 -21.73 -3.39 1.14
CA ALA A 76 -21.08 -2.97 0.95
C ALA A 76 -20.87 -2.30 0.79
N ALA A 77 -20.65 -2.00 0.75
CA ALA A 77 -20.61 -1.38 0.52
C ALA A 77 -20.78 -1.11 0.77
#